data_7ff7cc84cc06a4cc2823f47182bb19d1
#
_entry.id   7ff7cc84cc06a4cc2823f47182bb19d1
#
_cell.length_a   1.000
_cell.length_b   1.000
_cell.length_c   1.000
_cell.angle_alpha   90.00
_cell.angle_beta   90.00
_cell.angle_gamma   90.00
#
_symmetry.space_group_name_H-M   'P 1'
#
loop_
_entity.id
_entity.type
_entity.pdbx_description
1 polymer ?
#
loop_
_entity_poly.entity_id
_entity_poly.type
_entity_poly.pdbx_seq_one_letter_code
_entity_poly.pdbx_strand_id
1 'polypeptide(L)'
;MNKHSQTKKRRNKQTKKQTRKMQKSFTPLICNPTIKRNPKNQTCYNDNQLQFIRSLWNARHPNDSISKTTSSAQIWTMLKKKYKTQCSDESCWIQQLNPTSNQKNKLKESFAPSAPKDWKKNPNAWLSDVDIKQVMDQYEKAYHCFEFIGPSPIDFDAQSNDPNAKQNPDDDCVWEKLCKFSVQKYLDHKKNKIGIIFNTDPHDKSGKHWISLFINIKKGQIFFFDSVGTAIPKEVMVLVERVIQQGRNQNPPIYFTFDQNHPTEHQYSDTECGVYSLYFIVHMLQDKLTARYLKTHILTDKYIEKYRKIFFN
;
A
#
# COMPACT_ATOMS: atom_id res chain seq x y z
N MET A 1 50.94 76.71 -7.87
CA MET A 1 50.40 75.64 -8.73
C MET A 1 49.48 74.71 -7.93
N ASN A 2 48.19 74.93 -8.06
CA ASN A 2 47.15 74.17 -7.29
C ASN A 2 46.67 73.01 -8.14
N LYS A 3 46.71 71.76 -7.57
CA LYS A 3 46.03 70.62 -8.13
C LYS A 3 44.83 70.27 -7.21
N HIS A 4 43.65 70.51 -7.73
CA HIS A 4 42.41 70.10 -7.11
C HIS A 4 42.23 68.56 -7.15
N SER A 5 42.07 67.97 -6.00
CA SER A 5 41.66 66.55 -5.83
C SER A 5 40.13 66.46 -5.78
N GLN A 6 39.52 65.84 -6.81
CA GLN A 6 38.09 65.52 -6.81
C GLN A 6 37.89 64.10 -6.25
N THR A 7 37.31 64.04 -5.08
CA THR A 7 36.83 62.81 -4.43
C THR A 7 35.51 62.36 -5.04
N LYS A 8 35.54 61.28 -5.85
CA LYS A 8 34.34 60.60 -6.34
C LYS A 8 33.65 59.81 -5.23
N LYS A 9 32.48 60.25 -4.76
CA LYS A 9 31.57 59.47 -3.90
C LYS A 9 31.04 58.27 -4.69
N ARG A 10 31.51 57.07 -4.37
CA ARG A 10 30.90 55.80 -4.85
C ARG A 10 29.57 55.59 -4.09
N ARG A 11 28.44 55.72 -4.78
CA ARG A 11 27.13 55.29 -4.32
C ARG A 11 27.10 53.76 -4.34
N ASN A 12 27.09 53.11 -3.16
CA ASN A 12 26.78 51.69 -2.99
C ASN A 12 25.28 51.47 -3.29
N LYS A 13 25.00 50.95 -4.52
CA LYS A 13 23.69 50.33 -4.82
C LYS A 13 23.68 48.96 -4.19
N GLN A 14 23.11 48.80 -3.00
CA GLN A 14 22.72 47.51 -2.47
C GLN A 14 21.55 46.97 -3.33
N THR A 15 21.86 46.12 -4.29
CA THR A 15 20.85 45.28 -4.99
C THR A 15 20.33 44.26 -4.02
N LYS A 16 19.13 44.50 -3.47
CA LYS A 16 18.37 43.48 -2.79
C LYS A 16 18.10 42.33 -3.76
N LYS A 17 18.87 41.25 -3.66
CA LYS A 17 18.55 39.96 -4.29
C LYS A 17 17.28 39.45 -3.64
N GLN A 18 16.12 39.72 -4.23
CA GLN A 18 14.91 38.98 -3.95
C GLN A 18 15.13 37.53 -4.42
N THR A 19 15.43 36.63 -3.49
CA THR A 19 15.44 35.20 -3.77
C THR A 19 14.02 34.78 -4.21
N ARG A 20 13.82 34.66 -5.50
CA ARG A 20 12.59 34.06 -6.06
C ARG A 20 12.50 32.65 -5.49
N LYS A 21 11.56 32.41 -4.55
CA LYS A 21 11.25 31.05 -4.10
C LYS A 21 10.87 30.23 -5.33
N MET A 22 11.68 29.22 -5.66
CA MET A 22 11.39 28.33 -6.77
C MET A 22 10.05 27.65 -6.53
N GLN A 23 9.19 27.66 -7.54
CA GLN A 23 7.93 26.95 -7.52
C GLN A 23 8.22 25.44 -7.52
N LYS A 24 7.70 24.70 -6.56
CA LYS A 24 7.79 23.24 -6.53
C LYS A 24 6.89 22.65 -7.62
N SER A 25 7.38 21.67 -8.37
CA SER A 25 6.52 20.89 -9.27
C SER A 25 5.51 20.09 -8.43
N PHE A 26 4.25 20.12 -8.83
CA PHE A 26 3.20 19.38 -8.14
C PHE A 26 3.15 17.94 -8.63
N THR A 27 3.28 16.99 -7.71
CA THR A 27 3.23 15.56 -7.98
C THR A 27 1.89 15.01 -7.48
N PRO A 28 1.04 14.47 -8.36
CA PRO A 28 -0.18 13.78 -7.94
C PRO A 28 0.15 12.55 -7.10
N LEU A 29 -0.54 12.39 -5.97
CA LEU A 29 -0.41 11.23 -5.11
C LEU A 29 -1.29 10.07 -5.59
N ILE A 30 -0.93 8.85 -5.20
CA ILE A 30 -1.75 7.67 -5.39
C ILE A 30 -2.85 7.65 -4.32
N CYS A 31 -4.09 7.43 -4.78
CA CYS A 31 -5.22 7.34 -3.88
C CYS A 31 -5.36 5.94 -3.26
N ASN A 32 -5.90 5.88 -2.06
CA ASN A 32 -6.38 4.66 -1.47
C ASN A 32 -7.35 3.94 -2.44
N PRO A 33 -7.28 2.63 -2.62
CA PRO A 33 -8.14 1.88 -3.56
C PRO A 33 -9.65 1.98 -3.25
N THR A 34 -10.05 2.40 -2.04
CA THR A 34 -11.45 2.72 -1.72
C THR A 34 -11.93 3.99 -2.41
N ILE A 35 -11.03 4.84 -2.86
CA ILE A 35 -11.34 6.14 -3.46
C ILE A 35 -11.45 5.98 -4.98
N LYS A 36 -12.66 6.12 -5.50
CA LYS A 36 -12.86 6.29 -6.95
C LYS A 36 -12.41 7.69 -7.34
N ARG A 37 -11.23 7.80 -7.93
CA ARG A 37 -10.70 9.08 -8.39
C ARG A 37 -11.69 9.72 -9.37
N ASN A 38 -12.15 10.90 -9.04
CA ASN A 38 -12.94 11.68 -10.01
C ASN A 38 -11.96 12.23 -11.08
N PRO A 39 -12.10 11.86 -12.36
CA PRO A 39 -11.23 12.35 -13.41
C PRO A 39 -11.19 13.88 -13.52
N LYS A 40 -12.27 14.55 -13.11
CA LYS A 40 -12.37 16.02 -13.13
C LYS A 40 -11.59 16.70 -12.00
N ASN A 41 -11.40 16.03 -10.85
CA ASN A 41 -10.86 16.69 -9.66
C ASN A 41 -9.36 16.42 -9.43
N GLN A 42 -8.75 15.44 -10.09
CA GLN A 42 -7.33 15.07 -9.96
C GLN A 42 -6.84 14.94 -8.50
N THR A 43 -7.74 14.69 -7.55
CA THR A 43 -7.49 14.63 -6.11
C THR A 43 -7.98 13.33 -5.50
N CYS A 44 -7.37 12.92 -4.39
CA CYS A 44 -7.83 11.81 -3.56
C CYS A 44 -8.86 12.26 -2.50
N TYR A 45 -9.05 13.55 -2.29
CA TYR A 45 -10.04 14.06 -1.35
C TYR A 45 -11.44 14.04 -1.97
N ASN A 46 -12.43 13.62 -1.17
CA ASN A 46 -13.84 13.82 -1.52
C ASN A 46 -14.30 15.24 -1.20
N ASP A 47 -15.54 15.58 -1.62
CA ASP A 47 -16.08 16.93 -1.48
C ASP A 47 -16.13 17.39 -0.02
N ASN A 48 -16.54 16.53 0.92
CA ASN A 48 -16.58 16.87 2.34
C ASN A 48 -15.19 17.16 2.91
N GLN A 49 -14.20 16.38 2.49
CA GLN A 49 -12.80 16.58 2.89
C GLN A 49 -12.25 17.90 2.33
N LEU A 50 -12.55 18.25 1.09
CA LEU A 50 -12.12 19.52 0.51
C LEU A 50 -12.80 20.71 1.19
N GLN A 51 -14.08 20.63 1.52
CA GLN A 51 -14.77 21.66 2.30
C GLN A 51 -14.18 21.79 3.71
N PHE A 52 -13.82 20.68 4.34
CA PHE A 52 -13.15 20.67 5.62
C PHE A 52 -11.75 21.32 5.52
N ILE A 53 -10.94 20.96 4.53
CA ILE A 53 -9.62 21.57 4.29
C ILE A 53 -9.76 23.07 4.05
N ARG A 54 -10.80 23.51 3.30
CA ARG A 54 -11.14 24.92 3.13
C ARG A 54 -11.42 25.61 4.47
N SER A 55 -12.18 24.97 5.36
CA SER A 55 -12.47 25.56 6.68
C SER A 55 -11.21 25.74 7.53
N LEU A 56 -10.30 24.78 7.49
CA LEU A 56 -8.99 24.87 8.15
C LEU A 56 -8.13 26.00 7.56
N TRP A 57 -8.15 26.15 6.21
CA TRP A 57 -7.49 27.27 5.54
C TRP A 57 -8.03 28.61 6.03
N ASN A 58 -9.35 28.79 5.99
CA ASN A 58 -10.00 30.04 6.34
C ASN A 58 -9.76 30.45 7.80
N ALA A 59 -9.74 29.49 8.72
CA ALA A 59 -9.44 29.75 10.13
C ALA A 59 -8.03 30.34 10.34
N ARG A 60 -7.09 30.03 9.45
CA ARG A 60 -5.70 30.51 9.51
C ARG A 60 -5.42 31.72 8.63
N HIS A 61 -6.26 31.97 7.65
CA HIS A 61 -6.08 33.02 6.65
C HIS A 61 -7.39 33.82 6.49
N PRO A 62 -7.85 34.53 7.54
CA PRO A 62 -9.13 35.24 7.49
C PRO A 62 -9.19 36.30 6.37
N ASN A 63 -8.05 36.92 6.05
CA ASN A 63 -7.94 37.94 5.00
C ASN A 63 -7.76 37.34 3.58
N ASP A 64 -7.63 36.01 3.45
CA ASP A 64 -7.47 35.29 2.17
C ASP A 64 -8.39 34.07 2.17
N SER A 65 -9.63 34.25 2.63
CA SER A 65 -10.61 33.18 2.77
C SER A 65 -11.16 32.70 1.44
N ILE A 66 -11.52 31.41 1.38
CA ILE A 66 -12.21 30.77 0.26
C ILE A 66 -13.69 30.72 0.60
N SER A 67 -14.56 31.21 -0.30
CA SER A 67 -16.01 31.25 -0.09
C SER A 67 -16.58 29.85 0.19
N LYS A 68 -17.63 29.80 1.03
CA LYS A 68 -18.36 28.57 1.35
C LYS A 68 -19.08 27.97 0.14
N THR A 69 -19.45 28.81 -0.82
CA THR A 69 -20.13 28.40 -2.06
C THR A 69 -19.20 27.91 -3.17
N THR A 70 -17.86 27.94 -2.91
CA THR A 70 -16.86 27.49 -3.89
C THR A 70 -16.95 25.98 -4.09
N SER A 71 -16.99 25.54 -5.34
CA SER A 71 -17.01 24.09 -5.67
C SER A 71 -15.72 23.39 -5.25
N SER A 72 -15.80 22.10 -4.99
CA SER A 72 -14.65 21.27 -4.58
C SER A 72 -13.48 21.35 -5.56
N ALA A 73 -13.75 21.34 -6.86
CA ALA A 73 -12.72 21.48 -7.88
C ALA A 73 -11.99 22.83 -7.82
N GLN A 74 -12.77 23.90 -7.58
CA GLN A 74 -12.20 25.24 -7.41
C GLN A 74 -11.43 25.36 -6.10
N ILE A 75 -11.92 24.80 -4.98
CA ILE A 75 -11.21 24.75 -3.71
C ILE A 75 -9.84 24.08 -3.91
N TRP A 76 -9.80 22.91 -4.55
CA TRP A 76 -8.55 22.20 -4.82
C TRP A 76 -7.58 23.04 -5.65
N THR A 77 -8.07 23.66 -6.74
CA THR A 77 -7.26 24.53 -7.60
C THR A 77 -6.70 25.73 -6.84
N MET A 78 -7.52 26.35 -5.98
CA MET A 78 -7.11 27.50 -5.16
C MET A 78 -6.05 27.08 -4.13
N LEU A 79 -6.25 25.97 -3.41
CA LEU A 79 -5.28 25.46 -2.43
C LEU A 79 -3.95 25.09 -3.11
N LYS A 80 -4.00 24.43 -4.26
CA LYS A 80 -2.80 24.12 -5.06
C LYS A 80 -2.02 25.40 -5.42
N LYS A 81 -2.72 26.46 -5.82
CA LYS A 81 -2.10 27.77 -6.11
C LYS A 81 -1.50 28.41 -4.86
N LYS A 82 -2.23 28.38 -3.75
CA LYS A 82 -1.82 28.99 -2.47
C LYS A 82 -0.57 28.29 -1.88
N TYR A 83 -0.49 26.98 -2.00
CA TYR A 83 0.62 26.18 -1.47
C TYR A 83 1.75 25.90 -2.46
N LYS A 84 1.72 26.46 -3.68
CA LYS A 84 2.68 26.14 -4.77
C LYS A 84 4.18 26.27 -4.43
N THR A 85 4.52 27.11 -3.45
CA THR A 85 5.90 27.33 -3.00
C THR A 85 6.27 26.48 -1.77
N GLN A 86 5.29 25.92 -1.07
CA GLN A 86 5.48 25.19 0.18
C GLN A 86 5.33 23.69 -0.01
N CYS A 87 4.38 23.27 -0.85
CA CYS A 87 3.99 21.88 -1.03
C CYS A 87 4.18 21.41 -2.47
N SER A 88 4.68 20.19 -2.61
CA SER A 88 4.80 19.46 -3.90
C SER A 88 3.60 18.56 -4.17
N ASP A 89 2.75 18.31 -3.18
CA ASP A 89 1.60 17.41 -3.25
C ASP A 89 0.49 17.84 -2.28
N GLU A 90 -0.68 17.21 -2.38
CA GLU A 90 -1.83 17.57 -1.57
C GLU A 90 -1.79 17.04 -0.13
N SER A 91 -1.02 15.99 0.16
CA SER A 91 -0.86 15.50 1.55
C SER A 91 -0.05 16.48 2.41
N CYS A 92 0.84 17.24 1.80
CA CYS A 92 1.59 18.32 2.44
C CYS A 92 0.67 19.42 3.02
N TRP A 93 -0.49 19.69 2.38
CA TRP A 93 -1.45 20.68 2.89
C TRP A 93 -1.93 20.35 4.30
N ILE A 94 -2.11 19.05 4.61
CA ILE A 94 -2.50 18.60 5.95
C ILE A 94 -1.47 19.02 7.00
N GLN A 95 -0.18 18.94 6.66
CA GLN A 95 0.89 19.36 7.57
C GLN A 95 0.87 20.88 7.81
N GLN A 96 0.65 21.66 6.73
CA GLN A 96 0.58 23.14 6.81
C GLN A 96 -0.64 23.64 7.59
N LEU A 97 -1.76 22.92 7.49
CA LEU A 97 -3.02 23.27 8.14
C LEU A 97 -3.09 22.83 9.63
N ASN A 98 -2.16 21.95 10.06
CA ASN A 98 -2.04 21.47 11.43
C ASN A 98 -3.39 21.09 12.09
N PRO A 99 -4.16 20.18 11.51
CA PRO A 99 -5.40 19.68 12.10
C PRO A 99 -5.10 18.84 13.34
N THR A 100 -6.13 18.51 14.13
CA THR A 100 -5.99 17.55 15.24
C THR A 100 -5.52 16.19 14.72
N SER A 101 -4.92 15.37 15.60
CA SER A 101 -4.39 14.05 15.20
C SER A 101 -5.44 13.17 14.53
N ASN A 102 -6.67 13.15 15.05
CA ASN A 102 -7.78 12.38 14.46
C ASN A 102 -8.15 12.90 13.05
N GLN A 103 -8.27 14.20 12.87
CA GLN A 103 -8.55 14.84 11.59
C GLN A 103 -7.44 14.56 10.56
N LYS A 104 -6.18 14.63 11.02
CA LYS A 104 -5.02 14.32 10.20
C LYS A 104 -5.04 12.88 9.69
N ASN A 105 -5.36 11.91 10.55
CA ASN A 105 -5.43 10.51 10.18
C ASN A 105 -6.55 10.26 9.16
N LYS A 106 -7.76 10.78 9.38
CA LYS A 106 -8.88 10.69 8.42
C LYS A 106 -8.55 11.25 7.03
N LEU A 107 -7.81 12.36 6.97
CA LEU A 107 -7.40 12.93 5.69
C LEU A 107 -6.30 12.09 5.01
N LYS A 108 -5.37 11.52 5.78
CA LYS A 108 -4.31 10.65 5.25
C LYS A 108 -4.85 9.34 4.69
N GLU A 109 -5.95 8.82 5.22
CA GLU A 109 -6.62 7.61 4.71
C GLU A 109 -7.10 7.75 3.25
N SER A 110 -7.13 8.96 2.69
CA SER A 110 -7.44 9.17 1.27
C SER A 110 -6.34 8.72 0.32
N PHE A 111 -5.15 8.48 0.84
CA PHE A 111 -3.96 8.15 0.03
C PHE A 111 -3.50 6.72 0.24
N ALA A 112 -2.74 6.20 -0.72
CA ALA A 112 -1.93 5.01 -0.51
C ALA A 112 -0.96 5.22 0.68
N PRO A 113 -0.47 4.16 1.32
CA PRO A 113 0.47 4.28 2.43
C PRO A 113 1.69 5.12 2.06
N SER A 114 2.29 5.76 3.06
CA SER A 114 3.58 6.42 2.84
C SER A 114 4.66 5.38 2.58
N ALA A 115 5.57 5.67 1.66
CA ALA A 115 6.71 4.81 1.39
C ALA A 115 7.53 4.54 2.67
N PRO A 116 8.11 3.34 2.81
CA PRO A 116 9.01 3.00 3.90
C PRO A 116 10.09 4.06 4.09
N LYS A 117 10.41 4.40 5.33
CA LYS A 117 11.39 5.45 5.62
C LYS A 117 12.78 5.14 5.04
N ASP A 118 13.12 3.87 5.01
CA ASP A 118 14.42 3.39 4.53
C ASP A 118 14.61 3.61 3.04
N TRP A 119 13.54 3.71 2.25
CA TRP A 119 13.62 4.01 0.82
C TRP A 119 14.21 5.38 0.50
N LYS A 120 14.26 6.29 1.47
CA LYS A 120 14.98 7.57 1.31
C LYS A 120 16.49 7.38 1.16
N LYS A 121 17.05 6.33 1.79
CA LYS A 121 18.48 5.99 1.74
C LYS A 121 18.74 4.85 0.75
N ASN A 122 17.87 3.86 0.73
CA ASN A 122 17.92 2.71 -0.17
C ASN A 122 16.54 2.52 -0.85
N PRO A 123 16.33 3.06 -2.05
CA PRO A 123 15.05 2.98 -2.76
C PRO A 123 14.56 1.56 -3.03
N ASN A 124 15.47 0.59 -3.01
CA ASN A 124 15.20 -0.82 -3.25
C ASN A 124 15.17 -1.65 -1.96
N ALA A 125 15.15 -1.01 -0.77
CA ALA A 125 15.02 -1.76 0.48
C ALA A 125 13.77 -2.65 0.46
N TRP A 126 13.87 -3.78 1.12
CA TRP A 126 12.79 -4.77 1.26
C TRP A 126 11.56 -4.15 1.92
N LEU A 127 10.40 -4.69 1.59
CA LEU A 127 9.17 -4.41 2.33
C LEU A 127 9.15 -5.22 3.61
N SER A 128 8.83 -4.56 4.72
CA SER A 128 8.52 -5.22 5.98
C SER A 128 7.10 -5.80 5.97
N ASP A 129 6.79 -6.62 6.96
CA ASP A 129 5.44 -7.10 7.26
C ASP A 129 4.44 -5.94 7.43
N VAL A 130 4.85 -4.89 8.15
CA VAL A 130 4.05 -3.67 8.36
C VAL A 130 3.74 -2.98 7.05
N ASP A 131 4.71 -2.84 6.14
CA ASP A 131 4.51 -2.20 4.84
C ASP A 131 3.51 -2.99 3.98
N ILE A 132 3.68 -4.30 3.90
CA ILE A 132 2.78 -5.20 3.16
C ILE A 132 1.36 -5.10 3.74
N LYS A 133 1.24 -5.19 5.07
CA LYS A 133 -0.05 -5.12 5.75
C LYS A 133 -0.78 -3.80 5.49
N GLN A 134 -0.09 -2.66 5.56
CA GLN A 134 -0.70 -1.35 5.30
C GLN A 134 -1.31 -1.25 3.90
N VAL A 135 -0.67 -1.80 2.89
CA VAL A 135 -1.22 -1.87 1.53
C VAL A 135 -2.43 -2.78 1.49
N MET A 136 -2.31 -4.00 2.01
CA MET A 136 -3.37 -5.00 1.91
C MET A 136 -4.62 -4.65 2.71
N ASP A 137 -4.49 -3.97 3.86
CA ASP A 137 -5.63 -3.46 4.65
C ASP A 137 -6.49 -2.47 3.84
N GLN A 138 -5.88 -1.69 2.94
CA GLN A 138 -6.63 -0.78 2.06
C GLN A 138 -7.41 -1.55 0.98
N TYR A 139 -6.83 -2.61 0.42
CA TYR A 139 -7.51 -3.47 -0.55
C TYR A 139 -8.63 -4.29 0.11
N GLU A 140 -8.44 -4.76 1.33
CA GLU A 140 -9.48 -5.46 2.09
C GLU A 140 -10.69 -4.56 2.36
N LYS A 141 -10.47 -3.31 2.74
CA LYS A 141 -11.53 -2.30 2.89
C LYS A 141 -12.22 -1.97 1.56
N ALA A 142 -11.49 -1.98 0.45
CA ALA A 142 -12.03 -1.66 -0.88
C ALA A 142 -12.84 -2.79 -1.51
N TYR A 143 -12.54 -4.05 -1.15
CA TYR A 143 -13.14 -5.24 -1.74
C TYR A 143 -13.79 -6.10 -0.65
N HIS A 144 -15.07 -5.91 -0.39
CA HIS A 144 -15.80 -6.61 0.69
C HIS A 144 -15.78 -8.13 0.57
N CYS A 145 -15.60 -8.67 -0.63
CA CYS A 145 -15.48 -10.11 -0.87
C CYS A 145 -14.07 -10.67 -0.59
N PHE A 146 -13.14 -9.83 -0.20
CA PHE A 146 -11.73 -10.18 -0.02
C PHE A 146 -11.36 -10.21 1.46
N GLU A 147 -10.52 -11.16 1.83
CA GLU A 147 -9.82 -11.22 3.13
C GLU A 147 -8.32 -11.35 2.87
N PHE A 148 -7.54 -10.59 3.61
CA PHE A 148 -6.09 -10.73 3.63
C PHE A 148 -5.64 -11.41 4.93
N ILE A 149 -4.81 -12.45 4.80
CA ILE A 149 -4.21 -13.15 5.92
C ILE A 149 -2.68 -13.02 5.83
N GLY A 150 -2.11 -12.43 6.84
CA GLY A 150 -0.66 -12.24 6.89
C GLY A 150 -0.23 -10.76 7.01
N PRO A 151 1.04 -10.50 6.75
CA PRO A 151 2.10 -11.47 6.46
C PRO A 151 2.30 -12.47 7.60
N SER A 152 2.43 -13.74 7.26
CA SER A 152 2.54 -14.85 8.20
C SER A 152 3.92 -15.52 8.07
N PRO A 153 4.53 -16.02 9.12
CA PRO A 153 5.70 -16.90 9.01
C PRO A 153 5.30 -18.25 8.39
N ILE A 154 6.31 -18.98 7.89
CA ILE A 154 6.07 -20.26 7.20
C ILE A 154 5.56 -21.34 8.17
N ASP A 155 5.95 -21.27 9.42
CA ASP A 155 5.62 -22.22 10.48
C ASP A 155 4.31 -21.87 11.22
N PHE A 156 3.35 -21.30 10.52
CA PHE A 156 2.06 -20.82 11.06
C PHE A 156 1.26 -21.89 11.82
N ASP A 157 1.42 -23.17 11.48
CA ASP A 157 0.78 -24.33 12.14
C ASP A 157 1.59 -24.86 13.34
N ALA A 158 2.82 -24.36 13.57
CA ALA A 158 3.61 -24.80 14.71
C ALA A 158 2.95 -24.38 16.04
N GLN A 159 3.16 -25.16 17.10
CA GLN A 159 2.73 -24.73 18.43
C GLN A 159 3.44 -23.44 18.85
N SER A 160 2.68 -22.51 19.39
CA SER A 160 3.23 -21.31 19.98
C SER A 160 3.91 -21.67 21.31
N ASN A 161 5.14 -21.21 21.48
CA ASN A 161 5.86 -21.34 22.75
C ASN A 161 5.59 -20.14 23.69
N ASP A 162 4.49 -19.40 23.49
CA ASP A 162 4.15 -18.26 24.34
C ASP A 162 3.75 -18.76 25.73
N PRO A 163 4.50 -18.44 26.81
CA PRO A 163 4.18 -18.83 28.16
C PRO A 163 2.84 -18.28 28.70
N ASN A 164 2.24 -17.29 27.99
CA ASN A 164 0.94 -16.74 28.30
C ASN A 164 -0.19 -17.38 27.49
N ALA A 165 0.11 -18.35 26.62
CA ALA A 165 -0.87 -19.04 25.82
C ALA A 165 -1.88 -19.82 26.72
N LYS A 166 -3.12 -19.82 26.29
CA LYS A 166 -4.23 -20.47 27.02
C LYS A 166 -3.97 -21.96 27.17
N GLN A 167 -4.35 -22.53 28.31
CA GLN A 167 -4.09 -23.90 28.79
C GLN A 167 -4.56 -25.06 27.89
N ASN A 168 -4.92 -24.82 26.64
CA ASN A 168 -5.38 -25.86 25.72
C ASN A 168 -4.32 -26.06 24.61
N PRO A 169 -3.49 -27.12 24.65
CA PRO A 169 -2.41 -27.36 23.69
C PRO A 169 -2.88 -27.43 22.23
N ASP A 170 -4.15 -27.77 21.98
CA ASP A 170 -4.71 -27.87 20.63
C ASP A 170 -5.15 -26.52 20.05
N ASP A 171 -5.16 -25.46 20.85
CA ASP A 171 -5.66 -24.13 20.48
C ASP A 171 -4.56 -23.12 20.19
N ASP A 172 -3.29 -23.47 20.37
CA ASP A 172 -2.18 -22.52 20.38
C ASP A 172 -1.20 -22.76 19.23
N CYS A 173 -1.42 -22.08 18.13
CA CYS A 173 -0.51 -22.07 16.98
C CYS A 173 0.05 -20.67 16.73
N VAL A 174 1.18 -20.59 16.06
CA VAL A 174 1.89 -19.35 15.73
C VAL A 174 0.99 -18.36 14.98
N TRP A 175 0.09 -18.84 14.11
CA TRP A 175 -0.83 -17.97 13.38
C TRP A 175 -2.26 -18.54 13.31
N GLU A 176 -3.07 -18.18 14.28
CA GLU A 176 -4.43 -18.74 14.50
C GLU A 176 -5.33 -18.67 13.26
N LYS A 177 -5.32 -17.57 12.51
CA LYS A 177 -6.13 -17.43 11.29
C LYS A 177 -5.83 -18.47 10.21
N LEU A 178 -4.63 -19.04 10.20
CA LEU A 178 -4.20 -20.05 9.23
C LEU A 178 -4.34 -21.47 9.76
N CYS A 179 -3.91 -21.74 10.98
CA CYS A 179 -4.06 -23.08 11.55
C CYS A 179 -5.52 -23.45 11.78
N LYS A 180 -6.37 -22.47 12.08
CA LYS A 180 -7.83 -22.61 12.20
C LYS A 180 -8.58 -22.13 10.95
N PHE A 181 -7.92 -22.22 9.76
CA PHE A 181 -8.55 -21.81 8.51
C PHE A 181 -9.85 -22.60 8.26
N SER A 182 -10.92 -21.88 7.92
CA SER A 182 -12.22 -22.48 7.66
C SER A 182 -12.89 -21.86 6.44
N VAL A 183 -13.07 -22.65 5.38
CA VAL A 183 -13.80 -22.24 4.17
C VAL A 183 -15.21 -21.77 4.50
N GLN A 184 -15.92 -22.51 5.38
CA GLN A 184 -17.28 -22.15 5.81
C GLN A 184 -17.31 -20.78 6.47
N LYS A 185 -16.41 -20.51 7.42
CA LYS A 185 -16.33 -19.21 8.11
C LYS A 185 -16.20 -18.05 7.13
N TYR A 186 -15.36 -18.19 6.08
CA TYR A 186 -15.20 -17.13 5.08
C TYR A 186 -16.45 -16.94 4.23
N LEU A 187 -17.12 -18.03 3.84
CA LEU A 187 -18.40 -17.98 3.12
C LEU A 187 -19.49 -17.28 3.94
N ASP A 188 -19.62 -17.59 5.23
CA ASP A 188 -20.58 -16.97 6.15
C ASP A 188 -20.37 -15.46 6.26
N HIS A 189 -19.11 -15.00 6.18
CA HIS A 189 -18.75 -13.59 6.16
C HIS A 189 -18.73 -12.98 4.74
N LYS A 190 -19.26 -13.69 3.72
CA LYS A 190 -19.31 -13.27 2.32
C LYS A 190 -17.93 -12.99 1.71
N LYS A 191 -16.89 -13.61 2.28
CA LYS A 191 -15.52 -13.58 1.76
C LYS A 191 -15.32 -14.78 0.83
N ASN A 192 -14.99 -14.51 -0.42
CA ASN A 192 -14.80 -15.58 -1.41
C ASN A 192 -13.46 -15.47 -2.16
N LYS A 193 -12.68 -14.44 -1.87
CA LYS A 193 -11.31 -14.24 -2.34
C LYS A 193 -10.40 -14.05 -1.13
N ILE A 194 -9.38 -14.87 -1.00
CA ILE A 194 -8.46 -14.83 0.14
C ILE A 194 -7.05 -14.72 -0.42
N GLY A 195 -6.32 -13.71 0.03
CA GLY A 195 -4.91 -13.51 -0.28
C GLY A 195 -4.07 -13.75 0.95
N ILE A 196 -3.00 -14.51 0.80
CA ILE A 196 -2.08 -14.83 1.90
C ILE A 196 -0.66 -14.53 1.44
N ILE A 197 0.12 -13.86 2.27
CA ILE A 197 1.56 -13.64 2.04
C ILE A 197 2.30 -14.26 3.21
N PHE A 198 3.29 -15.10 2.89
CA PHE A 198 4.13 -15.79 3.87
C PHE A 198 5.56 -15.27 3.78
N ASN A 199 6.23 -15.22 4.93
CA ASN A 199 7.68 -15.21 4.97
C ASN A 199 8.19 -16.65 4.97
N THR A 200 9.24 -16.96 4.21
CA THR A 200 9.81 -18.32 4.16
C THR A 200 10.61 -18.69 5.41
N ASP A 201 10.89 -17.74 6.30
CA ASP A 201 11.48 -18.00 7.60
C ASP A 201 10.40 -18.28 8.66
N PRO A 202 10.72 -19.10 9.69
CA PRO A 202 9.90 -19.27 10.88
C PRO A 202 9.73 -17.97 11.68
N HIS A 203 8.77 -17.98 12.60
CA HIS A 203 8.40 -16.81 13.42
C HIS A 203 9.52 -16.26 14.30
N ASP A 204 10.53 -17.08 14.63
CA ASP A 204 11.71 -16.72 15.44
C ASP A 204 12.89 -16.18 14.62
N LYS A 205 12.73 -15.99 13.30
CA LYS A 205 13.74 -15.47 12.38
C LYS A 205 13.39 -14.10 11.82
N SER A 206 14.42 -13.43 11.30
CA SER A 206 14.30 -12.05 10.80
C SER A 206 13.51 -11.90 9.49
N GLY A 207 13.23 -13.00 8.81
CA GLY A 207 12.59 -13.00 7.51
C GLY A 207 13.57 -12.99 6.34
N LYS A 208 13.26 -13.79 5.30
CA LYS A 208 14.17 -14.03 4.18
C LYS A 208 13.56 -13.76 2.81
N HIS A 209 12.33 -14.22 2.59
CA HIS A 209 11.68 -14.14 1.28
C HIS A 209 10.15 -14.13 1.43
N TRP A 210 9.47 -13.38 0.55
CA TRP A 210 8.02 -13.29 0.52
C TRP A 210 7.45 -14.12 -0.61
N ILE A 211 6.51 -15.02 -0.27
CA ILE A 211 5.75 -15.88 -1.18
C ILE A 211 4.25 -15.69 -0.94
N SER A 212 3.41 -16.11 -1.89
CA SER A 212 1.99 -15.77 -1.84
C SER A 212 1.09 -16.94 -2.25
N LEU A 213 -0.10 -16.99 -1.63
CA LEU A 213 -1.17 -17.90 -2.00
C LEU A 213 -2.46 -17.11 -2.23
N PHE A 214 -3.18 -17.41 -3.30
CA PHE A 214 -4.49 -16.82 -3.58
C PHE A 214 -5.54 -17.91 -3.70
N ILE A 215 -6.63 -17.79 -2.94
CA ILE A 215 -7.76 -18.72 -2.95
C ILE A 215 -8.99 -17.97 -3.46
N ASN A 216 -9.57 -18.47 -4.56
CA ASN A 216 -10.86 -18.01 -5.06
C ASN A 216 -11.90 -19.11 -4.80
N ILE A 217 -12.64 -19.00 -3.72
CA ILE A 217 -13.62 -20.01 -3.29
C ILE A 217 -14.72 -20.14 -4.34
N LYS A 218 -15.21 -19.01 -4.87
CA LYS A 218 -16.29 -19.03 -5.89
C LYS A 218 -15.90 -19.74 -7.19
N LYS A 219 -14.62 -19.66 -7.58
CA LYS A 219 -14.11 -20.32 -8.81
C LYS A 219 -13.52 -21.70 -8.52
N GLY A 220 -13.42 -22.13 -7.26
CA GLY A 220 -12.74 -23.36 -6.88
C GLY A 220 -11.25 -23.35 -7.30
N GLN A 221 -10.54 -22.24 -7.12
CA GLN A 221 -9.16 -22.09 -7.57
C GLN A 221 -8.24 -21.71 -6.41
N ILE A 222 -7.10 -22.38 -6.37
CA ILE A 222 -5.99 -22.06 -5.46
C ILE A 222 -4.75 -21.90 -6.32
N PHE A 223 -4.05 -20.78 -6.18
CA PHE A 223 -2.82 -20.53 -6.92
C PHE A 223 -1.71 -20.06 -5.99
N PHE A 224 -0.59 -20.78 -6.02
CA PHE A 224 0.63 -20.39 -5.30
C PHE A 224 1.57 -19.65 -6.24
N PHE A 225 2.19 -18.59 -5.72
CA PHE A 225 3.13 -17.75 -6.45
C PHE A 225 4.40 -17.51 -5.63
N ASP A 226 5.51 -17.86 -6.23
CA ASP A 226 6.85 -17.49 -5.80
C ASP A 226 7.58 -16.79 -6.94
N SER A 227 8.03 -15.55 -6.70
CA SER A 227 8.70 -14.74 -7.73
C SER A 227 9.99 -15.37 -8.26
N VAL A 228 10.69 -16.17 -7.46
CA VAL A 228 11.91 -16.89 -7.88
C VAL A 228 11.61 -18.28 -8.47
N GLY A 229 10.32 -18.63 -8.64
CA GLY A 229 9.92 -19.86 -9.32
C GLY A 229 10.14 -21.14 -8.52
N THR A 230 10.34 -21.07 -7.20
CA THR A 230 10.47 -22.25 -6.34
C THR A 230 9.11 -22.94 -6.18
N ALA A 231 9.11 -24.26 -6.06
CA ALA A 231 7.90 -25.02 -5.78
C ALA A 231 7.32 -24.66 -4.38
N ILE A 232 6.02 -24.86 -4.24
CA ILE A 232 5.32 -24.59 -2.97
C ILE A 232 5.99 -25.32 -1.80
N PRO A 233 6.27 -24.65 -0.67
CA PRO A 233 6.76 -25.29 0.54
C PRO A 233 5.73 -26.29 1.12
N LYS A 234 6.23 -27.32 1.81
CA LYS A 234 5.38 -28.36 2.43
C LYS A 234 4.37 -27.78 3.42
N GLU A 235 4.75 -26.75 4.19
CA GLU A 235 3.92 -26.09 5.18
C GLU A 235 2.70 -25.42 4.50
N VAL A 236 2.93 -24.73 3.38
CA VAL A 236 1.86 -24.10 2.61
C VAL A 236 1.01 -25.16 1.88
N MET A 237 1.61 -26.28 1.42
CA MET A 237 0.87 -27.38 0.80
C MET A 237 -0.10 -28.02 1.79
N VAL A 238 0.24 -28.19 3.06
CA VAL A 238 -0.67 -28.68 4.10
C VAL A 238 -1.91 -27.77 4.21
N LEU A 239 -1.75 -26.46 4.14
CA LEU A 239 -2.89 -25.54 4.11
C LEU A 239 -3.74 -25.73 2.84
N VAL A 240 -3.12 -25.89 1.68
CA VAL A 240 -3.82 -26.15 0.41
C VAL A 240 -4.67 -27.42 0.49
N GLU A 241 -4.10 -28.50 1.00
CA GLU A 241 -4.80 -29.77 1.18
C GLU A 241 -5.99 -29.64 2.17
N ARG A 242 -5.80 -28.90 3.26
CA ARG A 242 -6.85 -28.55 4.22
C ARG A 242 -8.01 -27.81 3.55
N VAL A 243 -7.71 -26.82 2.71
CA VAL A 243 -8.72 -26.05 1.95
C VAL A 243 -9.47 -26.95 0.96
N ILE A 244 -8.76 -27.80 0.22
CA ILE A 244 -9.37 -28.76 -0.73
C ILE A 244 -10.32 -29.71 0.00
N GLN A 245 -9.89 -30.26 1.14
CA GLN A 245 -10.72 -31.17 1.92
C GLN A 245 -11.95 -30.47 2.50
N GLN A 246 -11.80 -29.27 3.03
CA GLN A 246 -12.93 -28.46 3.51
C GLN A 246 -13.90 -28.10 2.39
N GLY A 247 -13.39 -27.84 1.17
CA GLY A 247 -14.23 -27.58 0.01
C GLY A 247 -15.11 -28.77 -0.36
N ARG A 248 -14.54 -29.98 -0.38
CA ARG A 248 -15.30 -31.23 -0.63
C ARG A 248 -16.43 -31.45 0.37
N ASN A 249 -16.24 -30.99 1.60
CA ASN A 249 -17.21 -31.12 2.69
C ASN A 249 -18.27 -30.01 2.71
N GLN A 250 -18.23 -29.04 1.78
CA GLN A 250 -19.27 -28.04 1.64
C GLN A 250 -20.58 -28.62 1.08
N ASN A 251 -21.68 -27.94 1.29
CA ASN A 251 -22.97 -28.29 0.68
C ASN A 251 -23.57 -27.06 -0.06
N PRO A 252 -23.52 -27.02 -1.41
CA PRO A 252 -22.95 -28.02 -2.31
C PRO A 252 -21.39 -28.07 -2.24
N PRO A 253 -20.77 -29.20 -2.60
CA PRO A 253 -19.32 -29.37 -2.60
C PRO A 253 -18.62 -28.35 -3.52
N ILE A 254 -17.48 -27.85 -3.06
CA ILE A 254 -16.59 -27.00 -3.85
C ILE A 254 -15.34 -27.79 -4.22
N TYR A 255 -15.14 -28.01 -5.52
CA TYR A 255 -13.97 -28.72 -6.02
C TYR A 255 -12.87 -27.72 -6.36
N PHE A 256 -11.90 -27.63 -5.46
CA PHE A 256 -10.73 -26.78 -5.69
C PHE A 256 -9.71 -27.45 -6.60
N THR A 257 -9.17 -26.65 -7.52
CA THR A 257 -7.98 -26.95 -8.32
C THR A 257 -6.81 -26.15 -7.78
N PHE A 258 -5.67 -26.82 -7.58
CA PHE A 258 -4.41 -26.18 -7.20
C PHE A 258 -3.50 -26.05 -8.42
N ASP A 259 -2.82 -24.89 -8.53
CA ASP A 259 -1.79 -24.64 -9.54
C ASP A 259 -0.72 -23.69 -8.96
N GLN A 260 0.45 -23.58 -9.60
CA GLN A 260 1.57 -22.74 -9.17
C GLN A 260 2.36 -22.24 -10.38
N ASN A 261 3.14 -21.16 -10.20
CA ASN A 261 4.01 -20.68 -11.29
C ASN A 261 5.28 -21.51 -11.47
N HIS A 262 5.65 -22.35 -10.51
CA HIS A 262 6.83 -23.22 -10.65
C HIS A 262 6.81 -24.01 -11.97
N PRO A 263 7.93 -24.08 -12.73
CA PRO A 263 9.27 -23.56 -12.42
C PRO A 263 9.54 -22.16 -13.01
N THR A 264 8.51 -21.39 -13.39
CA THR A 264 8.69 -20.08 -14.02
C THR A 264 9.22 -19.05 -13.04
N GLU A 265 10.47 -18.62 -13.25
CA GLU A 265 11.13 -17.57 -12.50
C GLU A 265 10.77 -16.20 -13.10
N HIS A 266 10.44 -15.23 -12.25
CA HIS A 266 10.09 -13.84 -12.62
C HIS A 266 11.12 -12.85 -12.08
N GLN A 267 11.59 -13.08 -10.83
CA GLN A 267 12.50 -12.21 -10.11
C GLN A 267 13.94 -12.66 -10.25
N TYR A 268 14.77 -11.76 -10.74
CA TYR A 268 16.22 -11.93 -10.86
C TYR A 268 17.00 -10.97 -9.92
N SER A 269 16.31 -10.01 -9.30
CA SER A 269 16.85 -9.10 -8.27
C SER A 269 16.59 -9.64 -6.86
N ASP A 270 17.33 -9.13 -5.86
CA ASP A 270 17.23 -9.61 -4.47
C ASP A 270 16.22 -8.84 -3.62
N THR A 271 15.50 -7.83 -4.16
CA THR A 271 14.79 -6.85 -3.32
C THR A 271 13.29 -6.76 -3.57
N GLU A 272 12.74 -7.40 -4.62
CA GLU A 272 11.40 -7.13 -5.10
C GLU A 272 10.34 -8.16 -4.66
N CYS A 273 10.68 -9.24 -3.94
CA CYS A 273 9.76 -10.33 -3.59
C CYS A 273 8.46 -9.83 -2.90
N GLY A 274 8.57 -8.86 -1.99
CA GLY A 274 7.41 -8.25 -1.35
C GLY A 274 6.52 -7.48 -2.32
N VAL A 275 7.11 -6.79 -3.31
CA VAL A 275 6.35 -6.06 -4.35
C VAL A 275 5.71 -7.04 -5.32
N TYR A 276 6.39 -8.12 -5.70
CA TYR A 276 5.83 -9.22 -6.48
C TYR A 276 4.62 -9.86 -5.79
N SER A 277 4.73 -10.11 -4.48
CA SER A 277 3.65 -10.66 -3.67
C SER A 277 2.43 -9.74 -3.63
N LEU A 278 2.62 -8.44 -3.40
CA LEU A 278 1.56 -7.44 -3.47
C LEU A 278 0.93 -7.38 -4.87
N TYR A 279 1.76 -7.32 -5.92
CA TYR A 279 1.31 -7.31 -7.31
C TYR A 279 0.42 -8.52 -7.61
N PHE A 280 0.90 -9.71 -7.27
CA PHE A 280 0.17 -10.95 -7.48
C PHE A 280 -1.19 -10.94 -6.80
N ILE A 281 -1.25 -10.70 -5.49
CA ILE A 281 -2.51 -10.71 -4.73
C ILE A 281 -3.50 -9.66 -5.28
N VAL A 282 -3.04 -8.43 -5.53
CA VAL A 282 -3.91 -7.34 -6.02
C VAL A 282 -4.45 -7.64 -7.41
N HIS A 283 -3.65 -8.18 -8.32
CA HIS A 283 -4.09 -8.46 -9.68
C HIS A 283 -4.97 -9.71 -9.78
N MET A 284 -4.74 -10.73 -8.94
CA MET A 284 -5.66 -11.85 -8.77
C MET A 284 -7.01 -11.41 -8.17
N LEU A 285 -6.97 -10.54 -7.16
CA LEU A 285 -8.17 -9.95 -6.57
C LEU A 285 -9.03 -9.21 -7.61
N GLN A 286 -8.39 -8.46 -8.49
CA GLN A 286 -9.03 -7.65 -9.53
C GLN A 286 -9.38 -8.45 -10.80
N ASP A 287 -9.15 -9.76 -10.85
CA ASP A 287 -9.29 -10.62 -12.02
C ASP A 287 -8.48 -10.13 -13.25
N LYS A 288 -7.36 -9.44 -13.03
CA LYS A 288 -6.46 -8.90 -14.07
C LYS A 288 -5.30 -9.85 -14.39
N LEU A 289 -5.12 -10.90 -13.61
CA LEU A 289 -4.05 -11.86 -13.73
C LEU A 289 -4.62 -13.28 -13.75
N THR A 290 -4.02 -14.14 -14.54
CA THR A 290 -4.43 -15.54 -14.63
C THR A 290 -3.25 -16.47 -14.34
N ALA A 291 -3.53 -17.67 -13.82
CA ALA A 291 -2.54 -18.72 -13.62
C ALA A 291 -1.73 -19.01 -14.91
N ARG A 292 -2.41 -19.12 -16.05
CA ARG A 292 -1.76 -19.35 -17.35
C ARG A 292 -0.75 -18.26 -17.68
N TYR A 293 -1.10 -16.99 -17.46
CA TYR A 293 -0.20 -15.87 -17.75
C TYR A 293 1.09 -15.96 -16.93
N LEU A 294 0.99 -16.22 -15.62
CA LEU A 294 2.13 -16.37 -14.72
C LEU A 294 3.05 -17.55 -15.05
N LYS A 295 2.52 -18.57 -15.73
CA LYS A 295 3.30 -19.75 -16.14
C LYS A 295 3.96 -19.60 -17.52
N THR A 296 3.52 -18.62 -18.31
CA THR A 296 3.97 -18.49 -19.71
C THR A 296 4.62 -17.14 -20.03
N HIS A 297 4.54 -16.15 -19.13
CA HIS A 297 5.08 -14.81 -19.34
C HIS A 297 5.86 -14.38 -18.10
N ILE A 298 7.05 -13.85 -18.31
CA ILE A 298 7.89 -13.34 -17.23
C ILE A 298 7.48 -11.90 -16.89
N LEU A 299 7.19 -11.66 -15.61
CA LEU A 299 7.07 -10.35 -15.03
C LEU A 299 8.48 -9.87 -14.66
N THR A 300 9.05 -8.94 -15.40
CA THR A 300 10.42 -8.47 -15.14
C THR A 300 10.51 -7.59 -13.88
N ASP A 301 11.66 -7.60 -13.20
CA ASP A 301 11.94 -6.75 -12.04
C ASP A 301 11.67 -5.26 -12.35
N LYS A 302 12.15 -4.77 -13.49
CA LYS A 302 11.92 -3.39 -13.95
C LYS A 302 10.44 -3.03 -14.10
N TYR A 303 9.59 -4.01 -14.43
CA TYR A 303 8.15 -3.80 -14.50
C TYR A 303 7.54 -3.75 -13.09
N ILE A 304 7.93 -4.66 -12.22
CA ILE A 304 7.42 -4.79 -10.85
C ILE A 304 7.90 -3.64 -9.96
N GLU A 305 9.15 -3.18 -10.12
CA GLU A 305 9.70 -2.03 -9.39
C GLU A 305 8.81 -0.77 -9.51
N LYS A 306 8.13 -0.59 -10.64
CA LYS A 306 7.18 0.53 -10.82
C LYS A 306 6.03 0.48 -9.82
N TYR A 307 5.68 -0.71 -9.33
CA TYR A 307 4.60 -0.89 -8.37
C TYR A 307 4.94 -0.39 -6.96
N ARG A 308 6.21 -0.16 -6.64
CA ARG A 308 6.62 0.59 -5.45
C ARG A 308 5.93 1.95 -5.40
N LYS A 309 5.86 2.65 -6.55
CA LYS A 309 5.19 3.96 -6.68
C LYS A 309 3.68 3.87 -6.94
N ILE A 310 3.12 2.68 -7.04
CA ILE A 310 1.68 2.45 -7.17
C ILE A 310 1.08 2.07 -5.81
N PHE A 311 1.83 1.31 -5.01
CA PHE A 311 1.39 0.90 -3.69
C PHE A 311 1.72 1.91 -2.59
N PHE A 312 2.70 2.80 -2.81
CA PHE A 312 3.17 3.77 -1.82
C PHE A 312 3.33 5.18 -2.39
N ASN A 313 3.17 6.18 -1.49
CA ASN A 313 3.40 7.61 -1.76
C ASN A 313 4.69 8.11 -1.11
#